data_c180f516e97bf8d90222d177630e0ed5
#
_entry.id   c180f516e97bf8d90222d177630e0ed5
#
_cell.length_a   1.000
_cell.length_b   1.000
_cell.length_c   1.000
_cell.angle_alpha   90.00
_cell.angle_beta   90.00
_cell.angle_gamma   90.00
#
_symmetry.space_group_name_H-M   'P 1'
#
loop_
_entity.id
_entity.type
_entity.pdbx_description
1 polymer ?
#
loop_
_entity_poly.entity_id
_entity_poly.type
_entity_poly.pdbx_seq_one_letter_code
_entity_poly.pdbx_strand_id
1 'polypeptide(L)'
;MKKEIVTLFLMASVWAAQAQGTFTIEGQVKNVEDGTLVTLFRLDGNVGNSIGVDTIRNGHFRFQAETLGNETEIVDMMGRSDKFPSMSLRLWVRSGDNIQISGENTLIRTWDVKSTVPEQVANQAFINDSRELWNEYQRNALLQRA
;
A
#
# COMPACT_ATOMS: atom_id res chain seq x y z
N MET A 1 -20.06 20.80 63.99
CA MET A 1 -19.37 21.26 62.77
C MET A 1 -19.37 20.13 61.72
N LYS A 2 -20.23 20.22 60.77
CA LYS A 2 -20.22 19.29 59.64
C LYS A 2 -19.28 19.87 58.58
N LYS A 3 -18.17 19.17 58.31
CA LYS A 3 -17.34 19.47 57.14
C LYS A 3 -17.98 18.81 55.94
N GLU A 4 -18.57 19.56 55.09
CA GLU A 4 -19.03 19.10 53.81
C GLU A 4 -17.82 18.93 52.90
N ILE A 5 -17.48 17.69 52.60
CA ILE A 5 -16.48 17.34 51.59
C ILE A 5 -17.20 17.42 50.27
N VAL A 6 -17.01 18.53 49.57
CA VAL A 6 -17.41 18.64 48.14
C VAL A 6 -16.42 17.85 47.36
N THR A 7 -16.80 16.61 47.02
CA THR A 7 -16.05 15.80 46.06
C THR A 7 -16.32 16.33 44.69
N LEU A 8 -15.40 17.13 44.17
CA LEU A 8 -15.40 17.60 42.80
C LEU A 8 -15.07 16.41 41.90
N PHE A 9 -16.08 15.79 41.31
CA PHE A 9 -15.91 14.83 40.23
C PHE A 9 -15.41 15.60 39.01
N LEU A 10 -14.09 15.63 38.81
CA LEU A 10 -13.51 15.97 37.53
C LEU A 10 -13.85 14.83 36.56
N MET A 11 -14.92 14.99 35.80
CA MET A 11 -15.11 14.21 34.57
C MET A 11 -14.01 14.63 33.60
N ALA A 12 -12.89 13.93 33.65
CA ALA A 12 -11.96 13.91 32.57
C ALA A 12 -12.66 13.23 31.41
N SER A 13 -13.26 14.03 30.52
CA SER A 13 -13.65 13.57 29.20
C SER A 13 -12.35 13.17 28.49
N VAL A 14 -12.02 11.89 28.57
CA VAL A 14 -11.00 11.28 27.70
C VAL A 14 -11.58 11.39 26.29
N TRP A 15 -11.24 12.43 25.60
CA TRP A 15 -11.31 12.44 24.16
C TRP A 15 -10.34 11.36 23.72
N ALA A 16 -10.87 10.16 23.45
CA ALA A 16 -10.15 9.18 22.69
C ALA A 16 -9.99 9.83 21.30
N ALA A 17 -8.89 10.55 21.12
CA ALA A 17 -8.41 10.84 19.79
C ALA A 17 -8.31 9.47 19.13
N GLN A 18 -9.19 9.19 18.18
CA GLN A 18 -9.06 8.02 17.34
C GLN A 18 -7.76 8.25 16.59
N ALA A 19 -6.69 7.65 17.11
CA ALA A 19 -5.42 7.66 16.42
C ALA A 19 -5.69 7.00 15.08
N GLN A 20 -5.56 7.77 13.99
CA GLN A 20 -5.58 7.22 12.64
C GLN A 20 -4.53 6.11 12.64
N GLY A 21 -4.96 4.90 12.30
CA GLY A 21 -4.05 3.79 12.22
C GLY A 21 -3.09 3.98 11.04
N THR A 22 -2.00 3.25 11.07
CA THR A 22 -1.03 3.21 9.99
C THR A 22 -0.91 1.80 9.43
N PHE A 23 -0.49 1.68 8.19
CA PHE A 23 -0.05 0.44 7.59
C PHE A 23 1.36 0.61 7.05
N THR A 24 2.09 -0.49 6.92
CA THR A 24 3.41 -0.51 6.34
C THR A 24 3.45 -1.46 5.14
N ILE A 25 4.26 -1.10 4.15
CA ILE A 25 4.57 -1.93 3.00
C ILE A 25 6.09 -2.05 2.93
N GLU A 26 6.59 -3.27 2.83
CA GLU A 26 7.99 -3.54 2.58
C GLU A 26 8.12 -4.38 1.32
N GLY A 27 8.98 -3.94 0.41
CA GLY A 27 9.21 -4.60 -0.85
C GLY A 27 10.64 -5.06 -1.03
N GLN A 28 10.78 -6.20 -1.67
CA GLN A 28 12.05 -6.71 -2.17
C GLN A 28 11.87 -7.22 -3.59
N VAL A 29 12.50 -6.55 -4.53
CA VAL A 29 12.38 -6.84 -5.96
C VAL A 29 13.75 -7.06 -6.58
N LYS A 30 13.80 -7.90 -7.60
CA LYS A 30 15.01 -8.23 -8.37
C LYS A 30 14.88 -7.63 -9.77
N ASN A 31 16.02 -7.39 -10.42
CA ASN A 31 16.07 -6.91 -11.80
C ASN A 31 15.28 -5.61 -12.03
N VAL A 32 15.27 -4.75 -11.04
CA VAL A 32 14.78 -3.38 -11.10
C VAL A 32 15.96 -2.45 -10.86
N GLU A 33 16.09 -1.44 -11.71
CA GLU A 33 17.21 -0.50 -11.66
C GLU A 33 17.24 0.24 -10.33
N ASP A 34 18.41 0.29 -9.70
CA ASP A 34 18.62 1.04 -8.47
C ASP A 34 18.36 2.53 -8.69
N GLY A 35 17.73 3.20 -7.73
CA GLY A 35 17.32 4.59 -7.86
C GLY A 35 15.95 4.80 -8.48
N THR A 36 15.26 3.75 -8.91
CA THR A 36 13.90 3.84 -9.44
C THR A 36 12.92 4.28 -8.34
N LEU A 37 12.06 5.25 -8.65
CA LEU A 37 11.01 5.70 -7.75
C LEU A 37 9.78 4.79 -7.84
N VAL A 38 9.18 4.50 -6.71
CA VAL A 38 7.85 3.92 -6.57
C VAL A 38 6.95 4.88 -5.82
N THR A 39 5.72 5.01 -6.26
CA THR A 39 4.74 5.94 -5.68
C THR A 39 3.49 5.18 -5.26
N LEU A 40 3.01 5.47 -4.07
CA LEU A 40 1.77 4.95 -3.53
C LEU A 40 0.68 6.01 -3.68
N PHE A 41 -0.47 5.61 -4.21
CA PHE A 41 -1.62 6.47 -4.47
C PHE A 41 -2.86 5.99 -3.75
N ARG A 42 -3.65 6.93 -3.31
CA ARG A 42 -5.04 6.72 -2.94
C ARG A 42 -5.95 7.38 -3.98
N LEU A 43 -6.95 6.65 -4.45
CA LEU A 43 -7.91 7.18 -5.40
C LEU A 43 -9.02 7.93 -4.64
N ASP A 44 -9.29 9.16 -5.06
CA ASP A 44 -10.45 9.93 -4.68
C ASP A 44 -11.26 10.22 -5.96
N GLY A 45 -12.30 9.45 -6.18
CA GLY A 45 -12.98 9.40 -7.46
C GLY A 45 -12.03 8.94 -8.57
N ASN A 46 -11.81 9.80 -9.57
CA ASN A 46 -10.90 9.54 -10.69
C ASN A 46 -9.51 10.17 -10.50
N VAL A 47 -9.25 10.79 -9.36
CA VAL A 47 -7.99 11.47 -9.07
C VAL A 47 -7.14 10.62 -8.14
N GLY A 48 -5.91 10.35 -8.56
CA GLY A 48 -4.91 9.69 -7.72
C GLY A 48 -4.14 10.69 -6.87
N ASN A 49 -4.29 10.61 -5.56
CA ASN A 49 -3.50 11.40 -4.61
C ASN A 49 -2.29 10.60 -4.14
N SER A 50 -1.09 11.11 -4.35
CA SER A 50 0.13 10.49 -3.84
C SER A 50 0.14 10.56 -2.31
N ILE A 51 0.28 9.40 -1.68
CA ILE A 51 0.38 9.27 -0.22
C ILE A 51 1.76 8.80 0.24
N GLY A 52 2.64 8.48 -0.69
CA GLY A 52 4.01 8.11 -0.40
C GLY A 52 4.83 7.95 -1.67
N VAL A 53 6.12 8.24 -1.55
CA VAL A 53 7.12 7.99 -2.59
C VAL A 53 8.34 7.39 -1.90
N ASP A 54 8.89 6.36 -2.48
CA ASP A 54 10.17 5.81 -2.05
C ASP A 54 11.06 5.47 -3.24
N THR A 55 12.33 5.32 -2.99
CA THR A 55 13.33 4.96 -3.98
C THR A 55 13.76 3.51 -3.77
N ILE A 56 13.72 2.70 -4.83
CA ILE A 56 14.25 1.34 -4.77
C ILE A 56 15.78 1.42 -4.67
N ARG A 57 16.32 0.84 -3.60
CA ARG A 57 17.76 0.74 -3.33
C ARG A 57 18.12 -0.70 -2.99
N ASN A 58 19.03 -1.29 -3.74
CA ASN A 58 19.38 -2.71 -3.61
C ASN A 58 18.15 -3.62 -3.64
N GLY A 59 17.17 -3.28 -4.47
CA GLY A 59 15.89 -3.99 -4.59
C GLY A 59 14.89 -3.73 -3.47
N HIS A 60 15.19 -2.90 -2.47
CA HIS A 60 14.32 -2.65 -1.32
C HIS A 60 13.61 -1.32 -1.43
N PHE A 61 12.35 -1.31 -0.98
CA PHE A 61 11.56 -0.09 -0.76
C PHE A 61 10.63 -0.29 0.43
N ARG A 62 10.18 0.82 1.02
CA ARG A 62 9.29 0.81 2.18
C ARG A 62 8.33 1.99 2.14
N PHE A 63 7.08 1.73 2.51
CA PHE A 63 6.08 2.76 2.78
C PHE A 63 5.54 2.61 4.19
N GLN A 64 5.19 3.74 4.77
CA GLN A 64 4.35 3.83 5.95
C GLN A 64 3.38 4.97 5.72
N ALA A 65 2.09 4.68 5.82
CA ALA A 65 1.03 5.66 5.56
C ALA A 65 -0.12 5.49 6.54
N GLU A 66 -0.87 6.56 6.73
CA GLU A 66 -2.07 6.56 7.55
C GLU A 66 -3.25 5.96 6.80
N THR A 67 -4.09 5.21 7.52
CA THR A 67 -5.40 4.77 7.02
C THR A 67 -6.44 5.87 7.20
N LEU A 68 -7.46 5.89 6.33
CA LEU A 68 -8.58 6.83 6.46
C LEU A 68 -9.51 6.49 7.63
N GLY A 69 -9.48 5.24 8.07
CA GLY A 69 -10.33 4.73 9.16
C GLY A 69 -9.96 3.29 9.51
N ASN A 70 -10.91 2.55 10.04
CA ASN A 70 -10.71 1.16 10.47
C ASN A 70 -11.11 0.12 9.41
N GLU A 71 -11.73 0.59 8.32
CA GLU A 71 -12.16 -0.28 7.23
C GLU A 71 -11.01 -0.61 6.27
N THR A 72 -11.20 -1.67 5.49
CA THR A 72 -10.29 -1.97 4.39
C THR A 72 -10.38 -0.89 3.31
N GLU A 73 -9.26 -0.37 2.90
CA GLU A 73 -9.16 0.61 1.82
C GLU A 73 -8.24 0.13 0.70
N ILE A 74 -8.38 0.72 -0.46
CA ILE A 74 -7.58 0.40 -1.64
C ILE A 74 -6.54 1.48 -1.86
N VAL A 75 -5.31 1.06 -2.07
CA VAL A 75 -4.20 1.90 -2.53
C VAL A 75 -3.56 1.27 -3.76
N ASP A 76 -3.05 2.07 -4.65
CA ASP A 76 -2.37 1.62 -5.86
C ASP A 76 -0.90 2.05 -5.85
N MET A 77 0.01 1.16 -6.23
CA MET A 77 1.44 1.45 -6.32
C MET A 77 1.89 1.41 -7.78
N MET A 78 2.70 2.38 -8.18
CA MET A 78 3.25 2.49 -9.53
C MET A 78 4.75 2.73 -9.49
N GLY A 79 5.46 2.14 -10.44
CA GLY A 79 6.85 2.47 -10.73
C GLY A 79 6.96 3.73 -11.61
N ARG A 80 7.97 4.54 -11.34
CA ARG A 80 8.21 5.82 -12.03
C ARG A 80 9.44 5.75 -12.94
N SER A 81 9.35 4.93 -13.96
CA SER A 81 10.31 4.93 -15.06
C SER A 81 9.63 4.41 -16.34
N ASP A 82 10.26 4.66 -17.47
CA ASP A 82 9.82 4.15 -18.78
C ASP A 82 9.91 2.62 -18.90
N LYS A 83 10.65 1.98 -17.99
CA LYS A 83 10.79 0.52 -17.91
C LYS A 83 9.62 -0.16 -17.18
N PHE A 84 8.76 0.60 -16.50
CA PHE A 84 7.54 0.10 -15.89
C PHE A 84 6.35 0.24 -16.84
N PRO A 85 5.47 -0.75 -16.94
CA PRO A 85 4.20 -0.57 -17.63
C PRO A 85 3.36 0.51 -16.93
N SER A 86 2.49 1.19 -17.66
CA SER A 86 1.53 2.16 -17.09
C SER A 86 0.40 1.44 -16.36
N MET A 87 0.75 0.65 -15.38
CA MET A 87 -0.17 -0.13 -14.57
C MET A 87 0.22 -0.02 -13.12
N SER A 88 -0.75 -0.25 -12.25
CA SER A 88 -0.54 -0.28 -10.81
C SER A 88 -0.62 -1.69 -10.25
N LEU A 89 0.09 -1.90 -9.16
CA LEU A 89 -0.17 -2.98 -8.22
C LEU A 89 -1.24 -2.48 -7.24
N ARG A 90 -2.38 -3.15 -7.23
CA ARG A 90 -3.47 -2.81 -6.30
C ARG A 90 -3.31 -3.53 -4.98
N LEU A 91 -3.48 -2.79 -3.90
CA LEU A 91 -3.32 -3.28 -2.54
C LEU A 91 -4.57 -2.96 -1.72
N TRP A 92 -5.01 -3.94 -0.94
CA TRP A 92 -6.04 -3.76 0.10
C TRP A 92 -5.34 -3.67 1.44
N VAL A 93 -5.56 -2.58 2.14
CA VAL A 93 -4.84 -2.25 3.37
C VAL A 93 -5.80 -1.93 4.50
N ARG A 94 -5.39 -2.27 5.72
CA ARG A 94 -6.07 -1.93 6.97
C ARG A 94 -5.08 -1.35 7.96
N SER A 95 -5.62 -0.65 8.95
CA SER A 95 -4.83 -0.20 10.08
C SER A 95 -4.10 -1.35 10.77
N GLY A 96 -2.82 -1.20 11.01
CA GLY A 96 -1.96 -2.18 11.67
C GLY A 96 -1.35 -3.23 10.73
N ASP A 97 -1.69 -3.24 9.44
CA ASP A 97 -1.14 -4.21 8.49
C ASP A 97 0.35 -3.95 8.20
N ASN A 98 1.09 -5.05 8.07
CA ASN A 98 2.43 -5.08 7.52
C ASN A 98 2.41 -5.96 6.26
N ILE A 99 2.51 -5.33 5.10
CA ILE A 99 2.38 -5.96 3.80
C ILE A 99 3.76 -6.19 3.23
N GLN A 100 4.02 -7.42 2.76
CA GLN A 100 5.26 -7.79 2.13
C GLN A 100 5.06 -7.95 0.63
N ILE A 101 5.91 -7.32 -0.17
CA ILE A 101 5.88 -7.39 -1.64
C ILE A 101 7.19 -7.99 -2.14
N SER A 102 7.09 -8.87 -3.11
CA SER A 102 8.23 -9.40 -3.84
C SER A 102 7.97 -9.46 -5.33
N GLY A 103 9.02 -9.28 -6.12
CA GLY A 103 8.94 -9.32 -7.57
C GLY A 103 10.31 -9.56 -8.20
N GLU A 104 10.33 -9.97 -9.46
CA GLU A 104 11.58 -10.33 -10.15
C GLU A 104 11.92 -9.41 -11.34
N ASN A 105 11.04 -8.47 -11.67
CA ASN A 105 11.19 -7.56 -12.80
C ASN A 105 10.25 -6.35 -12.64
N THR A 106 10.13 -5.52 -13.68
CA THR A 106 9.28 -4.32 -13.66
C THR A 106 7.80 -4.59 -13.95
N LEU A 107 7.38 -5.84 -14.09
CA LEU A 107 5.98 -6.20 -14.34
C LEU A 107 5.17 -6.12 -13.03
N ILE A 108 5.01 -4.91 -12.56
CA ILE A 108 4.53 -4.57 -11.21
C ILE A 108 3.18 -5.17 -10.86
N ARG A 109 2.25 -5.27 -11.84
CA ARG A 109 0.90 -5.79 -11.58
C ARG A 109 0.89 -7.23 -11.08
N THR A 110 1.91 -7.99 -11.39
CA THR A 110 2.04 -9.40 -11.02
C THR A 110 3.05 -9.65 -9.91
N TRP A 111 3.53 -8.62 -9.24
CA TRP A 111 4.32 -8.81 -8.03
C TRP A 111 3.51 -9.54 -6.97
N ASP A 112 4.18 -10.37 -6.19
CA ASP A 112 3.55 -11.13 -5.13
C ASP A 112 3.32 -10.25 -3.91
N VAL A 113 2.12 -10.34 -3.35
CA VAL A 113 1.72 -9.58 -2.16
C VAL A 113 1.33 -10.55 -1.06
N LYS A 114 2.05 -10.52 0.05
CA LYS A 114 1.75 -11.30 1.24
C LYS A 114 1.07 -10.43 2.28
N SER A 115 -0.16 -10.76 2.59
CA SER A 115 -1.03 -10.03 3.51
C SER A 115 -2.05 -10.98 4.14
N THR A 116 -2.63 -10.55 5.26
CA THR A 116 -3.75 -11.26 5.92
C THR A 116 -5.11 -10.67 5.56
N VAL A 117 -5.16 -9.61 4.77
CA VAL A 117 -6.41 -9.00 4.29
C VAL A 117 -7.09 -9.95 3.32
N PRO A 118 -8.35 -10.39 3.57
CA PRO A 118 -9.01 -11.40 2.74
C PRO A 118 -9.10 -11.03 1.26
N GLU A 119 -9.38 -9.77 0.95
CA GLU A 119 -9.44 -9.26 -0.43
C GLU A 119 -8.09 -9.35 -1.13
N GLN A 120 -7.00 -9.07 -0.40
CA GLN A 120 -5.64 -9.21 -0.93
C GLN A 120 -5.29 -10.67 -1.19
N VAL A 121 -5.67 -11.56 -0.29
CA VAL A 121 -5.44 -13.01 -0.45
C VAL A 121 -6.19 -13.53 -1.68
N ALA A 122 -7.44 -13.13 -1.86
CA ALA A 122 -8.25 -13.51 -3.02
C ALA A 122 -7.66 -12.96 -4.33
N ASN A 123 -7.21 -11.70 -4.33
CA ASN A 123 -6.56 -11.10 -5.49
C ASN A 123 -5.24 -11.80 -5.82
N GLN A 124 -4.46 -12.18 -4.82
CA GLN A 124 -3.20 -12.90 -5.04
C GLN A 124 -3.45 -14.27 -5.69
N ALA A 125 -4.48 -14.99 -5.28
CA ALA A 125 -4.88 -16.23 -5.92
C ALA A 125 -5.25 -16.02 -7.40
N PHE A 126 -6.04 -14.99 -7.68
CA PHE A 126 -6.38 -14.60 -9.05
C PHE A 126 -5.14 -14.25 -9.90
N ILE A 127 -4.21 -13.49 -9.34
CA ILE A 127 -2.95 -13.15 -10.02
C ILE A 127 -2.13 -14.42 -10.28
N ASN A 128 -2.05 -15.33 -9.34
CA ASN A 128 -1.31 -16.59 -9.51
C ASN A 128 -1.87 -17.41 -10.68
N ASP A 129 -3.18 -17.49 -10.81
CA ASP A 129 -3.86 -18.25 -11.87
C ASP A 129 -3.75 -17.56 -13.24
N SER A 130 -3.66 -16.24 -13.29
CA SER A 130 -3.65 -15.43 -14.52
C SER A 130 -2.30 -14.76 -14.80
N ARG A 131 -1.25 -15.10 -14.07
CA ARG A 131 0.06 -14.42 -14.08
C ARG A 131 0.66 -14.29 -15.48
N GLU A 132 0.68 -15.37 -16.23
CA GLU A 132 1.33 -15.34 -17.56
C GLU A 132 0.58 -14.42 -18.52
N LEU A 133 -0.75 -14.44 -18.50
CA LEU A 133 -1.57 -13.54 -19.31
C LEU A 133 -1.31 -12.06 -18.94
N TRP A 134 -1.24 -11.74 -17.65
CA TRP A 134 -0.93 -10.40 -17.19
C TRP A 134 0.50 -9.96 -17.52
N ASN A 135 1.45 -10.87 -17.44
CA ASN A 135 2.83 -10.60 -17.79
C ASN A 135 2.97 -10.31 -19.29
N GLU A 136 2.29 -11.09 -20.14
CA GLU A 136 2.25 -10.84 -21.58
C GLU A 136 1.63 -9.48 -21.88
N TYR A 137 0.51 -9.15 -21.26
CA TYR A 137 -0.13 -7.85 -21.42
C TYR A 137 0.78 -6.69 -21.03
N GLN A 138 1.46 -6.79 -19.89
CA GLN A 138 2.41 -5.77 -19.41
C GLN A 138 3.62 -5.63 -20.37
N ARG A 139 4.18 -6.73 -20.85
CA ARG A 139 5.27 -6.70 -21.85
C ARG A 139 4.84 -6.01 -23.13
N ASN A 140 3.65 -6.32 -23.62
CA ASN A 140 3.11 -5.69 -24.83
C ASN A 140 2.88 -4.18 -24.63
N ALA A 141 2.40 -3.76 -23.47
CA ALA A 141 2.25 -2.35 -23.14
C ALA A 141 3.60 -1.59 -23.13
N LEU A 142 4.68 -2.24 -22.68
CA LEU A 142 6.03 -1.67 -22.73
C LEU A 142 6.54 -1.54 -24.17
N LEU A 143 6.29 -2.55 -25.04
CA LEU A 143 6.72 -2.53 -26.44
C LEU A 143 6.04 -1.43 -27.25
N GLN A 144 4.79 -1.08 -26.93
CA GLN A 144 4.06 0.00 -27.62
C GLN A 144 4.60 1.40 -27.29
N ARG A 145 5.42 1.54 -26.29
CA ARG A 145 6.07 2.80 -25.88
C ARG A 145 7.46 3.00 -26.49
N ALA A 146 8.03 1.93 -26.97
CA ALA A 146 9.37 1.96 -27.57
C ALA A 146 9.38 2.66 -28.93
#